data_7d35f49cb1ba0632489d83bc7c5c0ea4
#
_entry.id   7d35f49cb1ba0632489d83bc7c5c0ea4
#
_cell.length_a   1.000
_cell.length_b   1.000
_cell.length_c   1.000
_cell.angle_alpha   90.00
_cell.angle_beta   90.00
_cell.angle_gamma   90.00
#
_symmetry.space_group_name_H-M   'P 1'
#
loop_
_entity.id
_entity.type
_entity.pdbx_description
1 polymer ?
#
loop_
_entity_poly.entity_id
_entity_poly.type
_entity_poly.pdbx_seq_one_letter_code
_entity_poly.pdbx_strand_id
1 'polypeptide(L)'
;MNVLKIILFFLCTDILFSLNIENSVEMNNILLDSKIYIDKSSSLTIEDIQDKTFEVINKKSLSFGYSPDFTVWIKFRLENKSDKKIDKIIEYANPLTIDVTFFDLESNQTHKDGLIHISPNRESLNPIFAITLEPHSSKTFYFKVYSHITTLIVSVNLWDEKSFYKHEIKYQFILAMFFGAMGIIILYNFLIYWDTKEIAYLYYVLFFLSITIHHILYLGLAGLYLLLMELFYLHY
;
A
#
# COMPACT_ATOMS: atom_id res chain seq x y z
N MET A 1 -22.41 -42.10 -19.28
CA MET A 1 -21.14 -41.81 -18.60
C MET A 1 -20.60 -40.40 -18.82
N ASN A 2 -21.24 -39.59 -19.69
CA ASN A 2 -20.76 -38.24 -20.02
C ASN A 2 -21.49 -37.08 -19.34
N VAL A 3 -22.68 -37.30 -18.79
CA VAL A 3 -23.47 -36.26 -18.12
C VAL A 3 -22.92 -35.98 -16.71
N LEU A 4 -22.43 -37.02 -16.02
CA LEU A 4 -21.85 -36.88 -14.66
C LEU A 4 -20.49 -36.15 -14.69
N LYS A 5 -19.73 -36.22 -15.79
CA LYS A 5 -18.48 -35.45 -16.00
C LYS A 5 -18.72 -33.98 -16.30
N ILE A 6 -19.84 -33.67 -16.96
CA ILE A 6 -20.26 -32.29 -17.27
C ILE A 6 -20.76 -31.60 -16.01
N ILE A 7 -21.47 -32.30 -15.12
CA ILE A 7 -21.92 -31.76 -13.81
C ILE A 7 -20.73 -31.53 -12.87
N LEU A 8 -19.69 -32.37 -12.93
CA LEU A 8 -18.48 -32.16 -12.11
C LEU A 8 -17.60 -31.00 -12.63
N PHE A 9 -17.71 -30.65 -13.92
CA PHE A 9 -16.97 -29.51 -14.49
C PHE A 9 -17.59 -28.14 -14.17
N PHE A 10 -18.91 -28.10 -13.89
CA PHE A 10 -19.61 -26.88 -13.48
C PHE A 10 -19.55 -26.61 -11.97
N LEU A 11 -19.00 -27.53 -11.18
CA LEU A 11 -18.82 -27.36 -9.72
C LEU A 11 -17.42 -26.87 -9.30
N CYS A 12 -16.55 -26.55 -10.28
CA CYS A 12 -15.37 -25.72 -10.02
C CYS A 12 -15.74 -24.24 -10.01
N THR A 13 -16.78 -23.87 -9.26
CA THR A 13 -16.94 -22.48 -8.83
C THR A 13 -15.77 -22.16 -7.92
N ASP A 14 -14.99 -21.18 -8.32
CA ASP A 14 -13.95 -20.57 -7.51
C ASP A 14 -14.47 -20.37 -6.08
N ILE A 15 -14.05 -21.23 -5.16
CA ILE A 15 -14.24 -20.99 -3.73
C ILE A 15 -13.27 -19.82 -3.41
N LEU A 16 -13.76 -18.61 -3.63
CA LEU A 16 -13.15 -17.43 -3.07
C LEU A 16 -13.37 -17.54 -1.56
N PHE A 17 -12.29 -17.77 -0.83
CA PHE A 17 -12.33 -17.56 0.60
C PHE A 17 -12.72 -16.09 0.82
N SER A 18 -13.90 -15.89 1.41
CA SER A 18 -14.37 -14.55 1.79
C SER A 18 -13.89 -14.29 3.19
N LEU A 19 -13.09 -13.25 3.38
CA LEU A 19 -12.73 -12.79 4.71
C LEU A 19 -13.98 -12.22 5.38
N ASN A 20 -14.44 -12.88 6.44
CA ASN A 20 -15.52 -12.38 7.27
C ASN A 20 -14.99 -11.21 8.11
N ILE A 21 -15.55 -10.02 7.92
CA ILE A 21 -15.13 -8.82 8.66
C ILE A 21 -15.93 -8.77 9.96
N GLU A 22 -15.25 -9.04 11.07
CA GLU A 22 -15.79 -8.75 12.39
C GLU A 22 -15.41 -7.33 12.81
N ASN A 23 -16.36 -6.61 13.42
CA ASN A 23 -16.14 -5.23 13.90
C ASN A 23 -15.06 -5.11 14.99
N SER A 24 -14.57 -6.22 15.53
CA SER A 24 -13.66 -6.27 16.69
C SER A 24 -12.18 -6.34 16.35
N VAL A 25 -11.80 -6.53 15.09
CA VAL A 25 -10.40 -6.72 14.72
C VAL A 25 -9.80 -5.40 14.24
N GLU A 26 -8.80 -4.91 14.97
CA GLU A 26 -8.14 -3.64 14.69
C GLU A 26 -7.43 -3.65 13.33
N MET A 27 -6.78 -4.77 12.95
CA MET A 27 -6.07 -4.95 11.68
C MET A 27 -6.01 -6.42 11.26
N ASN A 28 -6.32 -6.69 9.99
CA ASN A 28 -6.14 -7.99 9.36
C ASN A 28 -5.26 -7.89 8.13
N ASN A 29 -4.32 -8.83 7.96
CA ASN A 29 -3.59 -8.95 6.71
C ASN A 29 -4.43 -9.75 5.72
N ILE A 30 -5.00 -9.08 4.73
CA ILE A 30 -5.92 -9.70 3.76
C ILE A 30 -5.20 -10.48 2.65
N LEU A 31 -3.87 -10.35 2.56
CA LEU A 31 -3.12 -11.11 1.57
C LEU A 31 -3.18 -12.62 1.82
N LEU A 32 -3.35 -13.06 3.08
CA LEU A 32 -3.52 -14.47 3.44
C LEU A 32 -4.75 -15.13 2.81
N ASP A 33 -5.82 -14.32 2.61
CA ASP A 33 -7.10 -14.78 2.06
C ASP A 33 -7.28 -14.31 0.61
N SER A 34 -6.20 -13.85 -0.01
CA SER A 34 -6.17 -13.33 -1.38
C SER A 34 -5.67 -14.36 -2.37
N LYS A 35 -5.96 -14.11 -3.63
CA LYS A 35 -5.40 -14.84 -4.77
C LYS A 35 -4.60 -13.89 -5.64
N ILE A 36 -3.53 -14.37 -6.28
CA ILE A 36 -2.72 -13.57 -7.20
C ILE A 36 -2.71 -14.13 -8.62
N TYR A 37 -2.42 -13.24 -9.55
CA TYR A 37 -2.07 -13.55 -10.92
C TYR A 37 -0.88 -12.69 -11.35
N ILE A 38 0.14 -13.31 -11.95
CA ILE A 38 1.33 -12.62 -12.47
C ILE A 38 1.13 -12.40 -13.96
N ASP A 39 0.90 -11.16 -14.35
CA ASP A 39 0.80 -10.75 -15.75
C ASP A 39 2.18 -10.40 -16.30
N LYS A 40 2.80 -11.36 -16.99
CA LYS A 40 4.11 -11.18 -17.60
C LYS A 40 4.11 -10.21 -18.78
N SER A 41 2.95 -9.94 -19.37
CA SER A 41 2.81 -8.98 -20.47
C SER A 41 2.67 -7.54 -19.97
N SER A 42 2.27 -7.36 -18.72
CA SER A 42 1.91 -6.09 -18.08
C SER A 42 0.84 -5.28 -18.83
N SER A 43 0.13 -5.92 -19.77
CA SER A 43 -0.82 -5.28 -20.68
C SER A 43 -2.28 -5.59 -20.37
N LEU A 44 -2.56 -6.56 -19.47
CA LEU A 44 -3.94 -6.95 -19.16
C LEU A 44 -4.70 -5.80 -18.48
N THR A 45 -5.95 -5.67 -18.90
CA THR A 45 -6.94 -4.76 -18.32
C THR A 45 -7.73 -5.44 -17.20
N ILE A 46 -8.60 -4.69 -16.53
CA ILE A 46 -9.47 -5.25 -15.48
C ILE A 46 -10.49 -6.22 -16.06
N GLU A 47 -10.91 -6.02 -17.31
CA GLU A 47 -11.82 -6.91 -18.02
C GLU A 47 -11.14 -8.25 -18.34
N ASP A 48 -9.91 -8.20 -18.86
CA ASP A 48 -9.14 -9.39 -19.24
C ASP A 48 -8.79 -10.27 -18.05
N ILE A 49 -8.56 -9.66 -16.88
CA ILE A 49 -8.09 -10.37 -15.69
C ILE A 49 -9.20 -11.17 -14.99
N GLN A 50 -10.46 -10.78 -15.18
CA GLN A 50 -11.58 -11.46 -14.53
C GLN A 50 -11.71 -12.93 -14.95
N ASP A 51 -11.33 -13.25 -16.20
CA ASP A 51 -11.40 -14.60 -16.77
C ASP A 51 -10.14 -15.45 -16.51
N LYS A 52 -9.15 -14.89 -15.80
CA LYS A 52 -7.90 -15.63 -15.49
C LYS A 52 -8.02 -16.47 -14.22
N THR A 53 -7.29 -17.56 -14.21
CA THR A 53 -7.15 -18.39 -13.00
C THR A 53 -6.12 -17.81 -12.07
N PHE A 54 -6.55 -17.44 -10.86
CA PHE A 54 -5.71 -16.89 -9.81
C PHE A 54 -5.18 -17.99 -8.91
N GLU A 55 -3.94 -17.85 -8.46
CA GLU A 55 -3.31 -18.75 -7.49
C GLU A 55 -3.58 -18.29 -6.05
N VAL A 56 -3.88 -19.23 -5.16
CA VAL A 56 -4.08 -18.96 -3.73
C VAL A 56 -2.75 -18.67 -3.06
N ILE A 57 -2.71 -17.63 -2.21
CA ILE A 57 -1.54 -17.28 -1.45
C ILE A 57 -1.80 -17.58 0.04
N ASN A 58 -0.78 -18.15 0.69
CA ASN A 58 -0.78 -18.32 2.15
C ASN A 58 0.46 -17.63 2.73
N LYS A 59 0.62 -16.34 2.44
CA LYS A 59 1.73 -15.50 2.92
C LYS A 59 1.23 -14.11 3.27
N LYS A 60 1.78 -13.52 4.34
CA LYS A 60 1.45 -12.14 4.75
C LYS A 60 2.09 -11.07 3.87
N SER A 61 3.14 -11.44 3.14
CA SER A 61 3.86 -10.56 2.23
C SER A 61 4.52 -11.37 1.12
N LEU A 62 4.57 -10.81 -0.08
CA LEU A 62 5.27 -11.38 -1.23
C LEU A 62 6.35 -10.41 -1.68
N SER A 63 7.57 -10.92 -1.90
CA SER A 63 8.66 -10.14 -2.47
C SER A 63 9.01 -10.72 -3.83
N PHE A 64 8.99 -9.88 -4.86
CA PHE A 64 9.28 -10.23 -6.25
C PHE A 64 10.65 -9.73 -6.71
N GLY A 65 11.43 -9.18 -5.78
CA GLY A 65 12.76 -8.64 -6.07
C GLY A 65 12.73 -7.20 -6.59
N TYR A 66 13.89 -6.77 -7.06
CA TYR A 66 14.10 -5.42 -7.59
C TYR A 66 13.68 -5.35 -9.06
N SER A 67 12.89 -4.34 -9.40
CA SER A 67 12.54 -3.99 -10.78
C SER A 67 11.98 -5.18 -11.63
N PRO A 68 10.92 -5.89 -11.19
CA PRO A 68 10.37 -6.97 -12.00
C PRO A 68 9.64 -6.42 -13.24
N ASP A 69 9.80 -7.11 -14.40
CA ASP A 69 9.19 -6.74 -15.68
C ASP A 69 7.77 -7.31 -15.86
N PHE A 70 7.02 -7.42 -14.77
CA PHE A 70 5.65 -7.94 -14.80
C PHE A 70 4.76 -7.18 -13.83
N THR A 71 3.46 -7.28 -14.06
CA THR A 71 2.43 -6.74 -13.17
C THR A 71 1.86 -7.84 -12.29
N VAL A 72 1.59 -7.54 -11.03
CA VAL A 72 0.91 -8.45 -10.11
C VAL A 72 -0.52 -7.98 -9.90
N TRP A 73 -1.45 -8.90 -10.14
CA TRP A 73 -2.85 -8.72 -9.82
C TRP A 73 -3.19 -9.48 -8.54
N ILE A 74 -3.93 -8.84 -7.64
CA ILE A 74 -4.36 -9.41 -6.38
C ILE A 74 -5.88 -9.33 -6.36
N LYS A 75 -6.54 -10.47 -6.11
CA LYS A 75 -7.99 -10.59 -6.00
C LYS A 75 -8.35 -11.04 -4.61
N PHE A 76 -9.27 -10.33 -3.95
CA PHE A 76 -9.79 -10.71 -2.64
C PHE A 76 -11.26 -10.32 -2.52
N ARG A 77 -11.96 -10.99 -1.60
CA ARG A 77 -13.37 -10.76 -1.33
C ARG A 77 -13.57 -10.47 0.15
N LEU A 78 -14.31 -9.41 0.43
CA LEU A 78 -14.68 -9.02 1.77
C LEU A 78 -16.19 -9.20 1.96
N GLU A 79 -16.60 -9.70 3.12
CA GLU A 79 -17.99 -9.97 3.45
C GLU A 79 -18.35 -9.31 4.78
N ASN A 80 -19.42 -8.54 4.78
CA ASN A 80 -20.04 -7.97 5.97
C ASN A 80 -21.27 -8.80 6.37
N LYS A 81 -21.15 -9.62 7.41
CA LYS A 81 -22.26 -10.44 7.94
C LYS A 81 -23.08 -9.74 9.01
N SER A 82 -22.74 -8.52 9.36
CA SER A 82 -23.43 -7.75 10.39
C SER A 82 -24.65 -7.00 9.83
N ASP A 83 -25.54 -6.59 10.74
CA ASP A 83 -26.70 -5.75 10.44
C ASP A 83 -26.35 -4.27 10.26
N LYS A 84 -25.06 -3.91 10.29
CA LYS A 84 -24.60 -2.52 10.22
C LYS A 84 -23.68 -2.33 9.04
N LYS A 85 -23.74 -1.15 8.47
CA LYS A 85 -22.74 -0.64 7.53
C LYS A 85 -21.37 -0.60 8.20
N ILE A 86 -20.33 -1.02 7.48
CA ILE A 86 -18.94 -1.06 7.97
C ILE A 86 -18.07 -0.25 7.03
N ASP A 87 -17.39 0.75 7.59
CA ASP A 87 -16.36 1.52 6.90
C ASP A 87 -14.98 0.99 7.32
N LYS A 88 -14.11 0.74 6.33
CA LYS A 88 -12.77 0.17 6.52
C LYS A 88 -11.76 0.88 5.62
N ILE A 89 -10.49 0.79 6.00
CA ILE A 89 -9.37 1.28 5.20
C ILE A 89 -8.55 0.07 4.74
N ILE A 90 -8.33 -0.02 3.43
CA ILE A 90 -7.37 -0.94 2.84
C ILE A 90 -6.07 -0.20 2.66
N GLU A 91 -5.00 -0.69 3.26
CA GLU A 91 -3.66 -0.18 3.16
C GLU A 91 -2.81 -1.09 2.27
N TYR A 92 -2.20 -0.55 1.24
CA TYR A 92 -1.13 -1.21 0.52
C TYR A 92 0.21 -0.82 1.15
N ALA A 93 0.77 -1.72 1.98
CA ALA A 93 1.86 -1.42 2.91
C ALA A 93 3.25 -1.41 2.24
N ASN A 94 3.41 -0.63 1.16
CA ASN A 94 4.69 -0.34 0.52
C ASN A 94 4.63 1.03 -0.19
N PRO A 95 5.19 2.10 0.39
CA PRO A 95 5.12 3.45 -0.16
C PRO A 95 5.97 3.63 -1.42
N LEU A 96 6.90 2.72 -1.70
CA LEU A 96 7.84 2.81 -2.82
C LEU A 96 7.37 2.07 -4.08
N THR A 97 6.18 1.47 -4.05
CA THR A 97 5.61 0.85 -5.26
C THR A 97 5.23 1.94 -6.25
N ILE A 98 5.67 1.77 -7.50
CA ILE A 98 5.54 2.79 -8.56
C ILE A 98 4.07 3.08 -8.90
N ASP A 99 3.29 2.04 -9.15
CA ASP A 99 1.88 2.14 -9.52
C ASP A 99 1.07 1.11 -8.71
N VAL A 100 0.05 1.61 -8.04
CA VAL A 100 -0.92 0.83 -7.28
C VAL A 100 -2.31 1.26 -7.74
N THR A 101 -2.97 0.43 -8.52
CA THR A 101 -4.35 0.69 -8.95
C THR A 101 -5.30 -0.23 -8.20
N PHE A 102 -6.27 0.35 -7.55
CA PHE A 102 -7.34 -0.32 -6.81
C PHE A 102 -8.65 -0.26 -7.59
N PHE A 103 -9.35 -1.39 -7.71
CA PHE A 103 -10.62 -1.51 -8.41
C PHE A 103 -11.71 -2.02 -7.47
N ASP A 104 -12.78 -1.26 -7.34
CA ASP A 104 -14.08 -1.68 -6.81
C ASP A 104 -15.06 -1.82 -7.99
N LEU A 105 -15.24 -3.05 -8.47
CA LEU A 105 -16.07 -3.29 -9.66
C LEU A 105 -17.56 -3.04 -9.40
N GLU A 106 -18.02 -3.27 -8.17
CA GLU A 106 -19.44 -3.08 -7.84
C GLU A 106 -19.83 -1.60 -7.78
N SER A 107 -18.90 -0.75 -7.32
CA SER A 107 -19.08 0.71 -7.30
C SER A 107 -18.59 1.37 -8.59
N ASN A 108 -18.04 0.61 -9.53
CA ASN A 108 -17.39 1.09 -10.75
C ASN A 108 -16.35 2.19 -10.49
N GLN A 109 -15.59 2.02 -9.39
CA GLN A 109 -14.58 2.97 -8.97
C GLN A 109 -13.18 2.41 -9.19
N THR A 110 -12.30 3.27 -9.71
CA THR A 110 -10.89 2.97 -9.88
C THR A 110 -10.08 4.09 -9.24
N HIS A 111 -9.23 3.72 -8.32
CA HIS A 111 -8.33 4.65 -7.63
C HIS A 111 -6.89 4.28 -7.94
N LYS A 112 -6.09 5.28 -8.34
CA LYS A 112 -4.67 5.13 -8.57
C LYS A 112 -3.88 5.86 -7.49
N ASP A 113 -2.83 5.20 -7.01
CA ASP A 113 -1.85 5.76 -6.09
C ASP A 113 -0.48 5.09 -6.35
N GLY A 114 0.55 5.51 -5.66
CA GLY A 114 1.91 4.97 -5.78
C GLY A 114 2.97 6.06 -5.73
N LEU A 115 4.19 5.72 -6.10
CA LEU A 115 5.30 6.66 -6.05
C LEU A 115 5.21 7.75 -7.12
N ILE A 116 4.70 7.43 -8.33
CA ILE A 116 4.59 8.37 -9.45
C ILE A 116 3.23 9.08 -9.47
N HIS A 117 2.20 8.44 -8.96
CA HIS A 117 0.83 8.97 -8.93
C HIS A 117 0.34 9.10 -7.50
N ILE A 118 0.88 10.07 -6.76
CA ILE A 118 0.42 10.29 -5.39
C ILE A 118 -0.96 10.91 -5.43
N SER A 119 -1.92 10.23 -4.81
CA SER A 119 -3.28 10.75 -4.68
C SER A 119 -3.28 12.09 -3.91
N PRO A 120 -3.94 13.15 -4.42
CA PRO A 120 -4.02 14.44 -3.73
C PRO A 120 -4.60 14.35 -2.30
N ASN A 121 -5.41 13.34 -2.05
CA ASN A 121 -6.07 13.11 -0.76
C ASN A 121 -5.35 12.04 0.09
N ARG A 122 -4.11 11.70 -0.25
CA ARG A 122 -3.35 10.71 0.51
C ARG A 122 -2.90 11.27 1.85
N GLU A 123 -3.40 10.70 2.92
CA GLU A 123 -3.13 11.13 4.31
C GLU A 123 -2.11 10.24 5.03
N SER A 124 -1.59 9.20 4.35
CA SER A 124 -0.65 8.23 4.88
C SER A 124 0.58 8.08 4.01
N LEU A 125 1.68 7.59 4.57
CA LEU A 125 2.88 7.23 3.80
C LEU A 125 2.59 6.13 2.79
N ASN A 126 1.76 5.16 3.16
CA ASN A 126 1.33 4.08 2.29
C ASN A 126 0.08 4.48 1.48
N PRO A 127 -0.11 3.95 0.27
CA PRO A 127 -1.37 4.04 -0.43
C PRO A 127 -2.52 3.47 0.39
N ILE A 128 -3.61 4.24 0.55
CA ILE A 128 -4.80 3.84 1.30
C ILE A 128 -6.06 4.03 0.48
N PHE A 129 -7.03 3.14 0.68
CA PHE A 129 -8.29 3.12 -0.03
C PHE A 129 -9.42 2.89 0.97
N ALA A 130 -10.28 3.91 1.13
CA ALA A 130 -11.47 3.80 1.98
C ALA A 130 -12.54 2.97 1.25
N ILE A 131 -13.12 2.03 1.96
CA ILE A 131 -14.20 1.19 1.45
C ILE A 131 -15.38 1.17 2.41
N THR A 132 -16.55 0.94 1.86
CA THR A 132 -17.79 0.76 2.60
C THR A 132 -18.45 -0.55 2.18
N LEU A 133 -18.84 -1.34 3.17
CA LEU A 133 -19.62 -2.55 2.99
C LEU A 133 -21.00 -2.42 3.66
N GLU A 134 -22.03 -2.52 2.84
CA GLU A 134 -23.41 -2.52 3.33
C GLU A 134 -23.72 -3.77 4.19
N PRO A 135 -24.76 -3.74 5.02
CA PRO A 135 -25.19 -4.90 5.80
C PRO A 135 -25.43 -6.12 4.89
N HIS A 136 -25.00 -7.30 5.35
CA HIS A 136 -25.20 -8.58 4.64
C HIS A 136 -24.74 -8.58 3.18
N SER A 137 -23.72 -7.80 2.88
CA SER A 137 -23.13 -7.68 1.53
C SER A 137 -21.73 -8.26 1.44
N SER A 138 -21.34 -8.61 0.25
CA SER A 138 -19.95 -8.99 -0.03
C SER A 138 -19.49 -8.34 -1.31
N LYS A 139 -18.23 -7.84 -1.32
CA LYS A 139 -17.62 -7.19 -2.48
C LYS A 139 -16.31 -7.84 -2.86
N THR A 140 -16.04 -7.90 -4.16
CA THR A 140 -14.78 -8.37 -4.72
C THR A 140 -13.95 -7.20 -5.20
N PHE A 141 -12.70 -7.14 -4.76
CA PHE A 141 -11.76 -6.08 -5.07
C PHE A 141 -10.54 -6.63 -5.79
N TYR A 142 -9.91 -5.76 -6.58
CA TYR A 142 -8.67 -6.07 -7.26
C TYR A 142 -7.63 -4.98 -7.00
N PHE A 143 -6.37 -5.41 -6.86
CA PHE A 143 -5.22 -4.54 -7.02
C PHE A 143 -4.47 -4.92 -8.29
N LYS A 144 -4.00 -3.91 -9.02
CA LYS A 144 -2.99 -4.02 -10.05
C LYS A 144 -1.76 -3.27 -9.55
N VAL A 145 -0.63 -3.98 -9.37
CA VAL A 145 0.58 -3.37 -8.83
C VAL A 145 1.76 -3.62 -9.76
N TYR A 146 2.55 -2.58 -9.96
CA TYR A 146 3.70 -2.59 -10.84
C TYR A 146 4.85 -1.75 -10.27
N SER A 147 6.09 -2.23 -10.43
CA SER A 147 7.28 -1.50 -9.95
C SER A 147 8.51 -1.85 -10.79
N HIS A 148 8.91 -0.96 -11.68
CA HIS A 148 10.05 -1.17 -12.62
C HIS A 148 11.32 -0.44 -12.20
N ILE A 149 11.34 0.30 -11.09
CA ILE A 149 12.51 1.04 -10.59
C ILE A 149 12.82 0.70 -9.14
N THR A 150 11.89 0.09 -8.43
CA THR A 150 12.02 -0.24 -7.00
C THR A 150 11.74 -1.71 -6.76
N THR A 151 11.96 -2.16 -5.53
CA THR A 151 11.60 -3.52 -5.12
C THR A 151 10.08 -3.64 -5.02
N LEU A 152 9.52 -4.64 -5.72
CA LEU A 152 8.09 -4.96 -5.61
C LEU A 152 7.87 -5.88 -4.41
N ILE A 153 7.31 -5.31 -3.35
CA ILE A 153 6.84 -6.02 -2.17
C ILE A 153 5.35 -5.77 -2.05
N VAL A 154 4.57 -6.85 -2.03
CA VAL A 154 3.12 -6.81 -1.88
C VAL A 154 2.76 -7.20 -0.46
N SER A 155 2.10 -6.30 0.23
CA SER A 155 1.46 -6.53 1.53
C SER A 155 0.21 -5.66 1.62
N VAL A 156 -0.93 -6.27 1.97
CA VAL A 156 -2.22 -5.59 2.00
C VAL A 156 -2.88 -5.84 3.34
N ASN A 157 -3.21 -4.76 4.03
CA ASN A 157 -3.84 -4.78 5.34
C ASN A 157 -5.24 -4.15 5.27
N LEU A 158 -6.16 -4.71 6.02
CA LEU A 158 -7.49 -4.16 6.26
C LEU A 158 -7.54 -3.63 7.68
N TRP A 159 -7.84 -2.36 7.82
CA TRP A 159 -7.91 -1.66 9.10
C TRP A 159 -9.34 -1.24 9.44
N ASP A 160 -9.64 -1.25 10.73
CA ASP A 160 -10.69 -0.39 11.24
C ASP A 160 -10.26 1.07 11.14
N GLU A 161 -11.12 1.95 10.63
CA GLU A 161 -10.78 3.35 10.34
C GLU A 161 -10.15 4.06 11.56
N LYS A 162 -10.78 3.94 12.72
CA LYS A 162 -10.29 4.56 13.97
C LYS A 162 -8.94 4.00 14.40
N SER A 163 -8.74 2.69 14.25
CA SER A 163 -7.50 2.00 14.61
C SER A 163 -6.36 2.38 13.65
N PHE A 164 -6.68 2.55 12.36
CA PHE A 164 -5.73 3.04 11.37
C PHE A 164 -5.19 4.42 11.73
N TYR A 165 -6.04 5.41 11.95
CA TYR A 165 -5.59 6.77 12.27
C TYR A 165 -4.83 6.82 13.60
N LYS A 166 -5.23 6.03 14.59
CA LYS A 166 -4.45 5.91 15.84
C LYS A 166 -3.05 5.35 15.61
N HIS A 167 -2.93 4.34 14.76
CA HIS A 167 -1.63 3.77 14.36
C HIS A 167 -0.79 4.78 13.59
N GLU A 168 -1.39 5.46 12.62
CA GLU A 168 -0.73 6.45 11.76
C GLU A 168 -0.19 7.63 12.56
N ILE A 169 -0.98 8.19 13.48
CA ILE A 169 -0.55 9.28 14.38
C ILE A 169 0.66 8.84 15.21
N LYS A 170 0.62 7.63 15.78
CA LYS A 170 1.74 7.10 16.57
C LYS A 170 3.01 6.93 15.71
N TYR A 171 2.84 6.43 14.49
CA TYR A 171 3.95 6.23 13.56
C TYR A 171 4.58 7.56 13.15
N GLN A 172 3.77 8.53 12.75
CA GLN A 172 4.22 9.88 12.40
C GLN A 172 4.89 10.60 13.57
N PHE A 173 4.40 10.42 14.79
CA PHE A 173 5.04 10.96 16.00
C PHE A 173 6.44 10.39 16.21
N ILE A 174 6.62 9.08 16.04
CA ILE A 174 7.96 8.44 16.14
C ILE A 174 8.91 8.98 15.06
N LEU A 175 8.43 9.15 13.83
CA LEU A 175 9.21 9.74 12.76
C LEU A 175 9.60 11.19 13.03
N ALA A 176 8.66 11.99 13.54
CA ALA A 176 8.93 13.38 13.92
C ALA A 176 9.99 13.47 15.02
N MET A 177 9.94 12.60 16.03
CA MET A 177 10.99 12.52 17.06
C MET A 177 12.35 12.12 16.47
N PHE A 178 12.37 11.14 15.57
CA PHE A 178 13.60 10.69 14.91
C PHE A 178 14.24 11.84 14.10
N PHE A 179 13.47 12.47 13.21
CA PHE A 179 13.97 13.58 12.38
C PHE A 179 14.32 14.82 13.21
N GLY A 180 13.57 15.08 14.30
CA GLY A 180 13.89 16.14 15.24
C GLY A 180 15.24 15.91 15.93
N ALA A 181 15.52 14.70 16.42
CA ALA A 181 16.79 14.33 17.00
C ALA A 181 17.95 14.47 15.99
N MET A 182 17.76 13.99 14.74
CA MET A 182 18.74 14.15 13.67
C MET A 182 19.03 15.64 13.39
N GLY A 183 17.98 16.47 13.33
CA GLY A 183 18.11 17.91 13.14
C GLY A 183 18.92 18.58 14.27
N ILE A 184 18.70 18.21 15.51
CA ILE A 184 19.46 18.72 16.68
C ILE A 184 20.95 18.34 16.55
N ILE A 185 21.25 17.07 16.19
CA ILE A 185 22.64 16.60 16.01
C ILE A 185 23.34 17.38 14.89
N ILE A 186 22.66 17.57 13.75
CA ILE A 186 23.19 18.33 12.62
C ILE A 186 23.47 19.77 13.05
N LEU A 187 22.51 20.43 13.67
CA LEU A 187 22.64 21.81 14.13
C LEU A 187 23.77 21.97 15.15
N TYR A 188 23.85 21.07 16.13
CA TYR A 188 24.89 21.08 17.15
C TYR A 188 26.30 20.97 16.54
N ASN A 189 26.53 19.99 15.67
CA ASN A 189 27.84 19.84 15.01
C ASN A 189 28.16 21.02 14.08
N PHE A 190 27.14 21.60 13.42
CA PHE A 190 27.31 22.78 12.58
C PHE A 190 27.76 24.00 13.42
N LEU A 191 27.15 24.23 14.60
CA LEU A 191 27.53 25.32 15.49
C LEU A 191 28.97 25.17 16.01
N ILE A 192 29.39 23.94 16.39
CA ILE A 192 30.77 23.69 16.81
C ILE A 192 31.75 23.96 15.64
N TYR A 193 31.41 23.46 14.44
CA TYR A 193 32.22 23.77 13.25
C TYR A 193 32.33 25.28 13.01
N TRP A 194 31.24 26.01 13.20
CA TRP A 194 31.21 27.46 12.99
C TRP A 194 32.18 28.20 13.95
N ASP A 195 32.26 27.76 15.19
CA ASP A 195 33.10 28.32 16.22
C ASP A 195 34.58 27.87 16.09
N THR A 196 34.81 26.55 16.01
CA THR A 196 36.16 25.95 16.08
C THR A 196 36.88 25.93 14.70
N LYS A 197 36.13 25.96 13.60
CA LYS A 197 36.61 25.73 12.22
C LYS A 197 37.24 24.34 12.00
N GLU A 198 37.05 23.40 12.92
CA GLU A 198 37.56 22.05 12.77
C GLU A 198 36.71 21.24 11.76
N ILE A 199 37.37 20.85 10.66
CA ILE A 199 36.73 20.16 9.53
C ILE A 199 36.03 18.85 9.91
N ALA A 200 36.45 18.20 10.99
CA ALA A 200 35.82 16.97 11.49
C ALA A 200 34.33 17.15 11.78
N TYR A 201 33.92 18.27 12.36
CA TYR A 201 32.51 18.56 12.64
C TYR A 201 31.68 18.77 11.36
N LEU A 202 32.28 19.33 10.32
CA LEU A 202 31.64 19.45 9.00
C LEU A 202 31.36 18.06 8.39
N TYR A 203 32.29 17.11 8.53
CA TYR A 203 32.06 15.74 8.09
C TYR A 203 30.91 15.07 8.85
N TYR A 204 30.75 15.30 10.15
CA TYR A 204 29.58 14.82 10.90
C TYR A 204 28.28 15.43 10.41
N VAL A 205 28.26 16.73 10.12
CA VAL A 205 27.08 17.39 9.52
C VAL A 205 26.69 16.72 8.21
N LEU A 206 27.64 16.54 7.28
CA LEU A 206 27.41 15.94 5.98
C LEU A 206 26.94 14.47 6.11
N PHE A 207 27.53 13.73 7.04
CA PHE A 207 27.16 12.34 7.31
C PHE A 207 25.70 12.22 7.79
N PHE A 208 25.33 12.96 8.85
CA PHE A 208 23.97 12.92 9.37
C PHE A 208 22.94 13.48 8.41
N LEU A 209 23.29 14.52 7.65
CA LEU A 209 22.45 15.07 6.58
C LEU A 209 22.17 14.01 5.50
N SER A 210 23.22 13.31 5.07
CA SER A 210 23.13 12.23 4.08
C SER A 210 22.19 11.09 4.54
N ILE A 211 22.33 10.64 5.81
CA ILE A 211 21.45 9.65 6.41
C ILE A 211 20.00 10.15 6.46
N THR A 212 19.80 11.40 6.87
CA THR A 212 18.47 12.01 6.96
C THR A 212 17.78 12.05 5.60
N ILE A 213 18.47 12.52 4.56
CA ILE A 213 17.97 12.55 3.19
C ILE A 213 17.64 11.14 2.71
N HIS A 214 18.55 10.17 2.95
CA HIS A 214 18.31 8.79 2.58
C HIS A 214 17.02 8.26 3.21
N HIS A 215 16.78 8.50 4.50
CA HIS A 215 15.57 8.03 5.18
C HIS A 215 14.30 8.73 4.68
N ILE A 216 14.36 10.03 4.39
CA ILE A 216 13.24 10.78 3.79
C ILE A 216 12.83 10.14 2.45
N LEU A 217 13.80 9.80 1.61
CA LEU A 217 13.55 9.16 0.32
C LEU A 217 13.03 7.72 0.50
N TYR A 218 13.70 6.94 1.35
CA TYR A 218 13.38 5.52 1.57
C TYR A 218 11.99 5.31 2.19
N LEU A 219 11.55 6.20 3.07
CA LEU A 219 10.23 6.13 3.70
C LEU A 219 9.09 6.71 2.81
N GLY A 220 9.41 7.22 1.62
CA GLY A 220 8.42 7.84 0.74
C GLY A 220 7.95 9.23 1.20
N LEU A 221 8.58 9.81 2.24
CA LEU A 221 8.23 11.14 2.76
C LEU A 221 8.43 12.24 1.72
N ALA A 222 9.46 12.10 0.88
CA ALA A 222 9.71 13.03 -0.21
C ALA A 222 8.53 13.07 -1.19
N GLY A 223 7.99 11.91 -1.56
CA GLY A 223 6.82 11.82 -2.41
C GLY A 223 5.60 12.47 -1.75
N LEU A 224 5.33 12.16 -0.49
CA LEU A 224 4.16 12.66 0.20
C LEU A 224 4.20 14.17 0.46
N TYR A 225 5.34 14.71 0.92
CA TYR A 225 5.40 16.12 1.35
C TYR A 225 5.96 17.06 0.29
N LEU A 226 6.92 16.65 -0.54
CA LEU A 226 7.51 17.53 -1.55
C LEU A 226 6.66 17.60 -2.83
N LEU A 227 6.16 16.47 -3.33
CA LEU A 227 5.32 16.46 -4.53
C LEU A 227 3.91 16.99 -4.27
N LEU A 228 3.36 16.79 -3.08
CA LEU A 228 2.11 17.46 -2.70
C LEU A 228 2.28 18.98 -2.62
N MET A 229 3.43 19.48 -2.18
CA MET A 229 3.70 20.93 -2.21
C MET A 229 3.71 21.48 -3.64
N GLU A 230 4.30 20.80 -4.62
CA GLU A 230 4.27 21.23 -6.03
C GLU A 230 2.83 21.31 -6.57
N LEU A 231 1.97 20.35 -6.23
CA LEU A 231 0.56 20.38 -6.61
C LEU A 231 -0.20 21.57 -6.00
N PHE A 232 0.14 21.97 -4.78
CA PHE A 232 -0.43 23.17 -4.15
C PHE A 232 0.03 24.46 -4.81
N TYR A 233 1.30 24.55 -5.23
CA TYR A 233 1.83 25.76 -5.92
C TYR A 233 1.37 25.91 -7.37
N LEU A 234 0.97 24.82 -8.03
CA LEU A 234 0.46 24.87 -9.42
C LEU A 234 -1.05 25.19 -9.50
N HIS A 235 -1.77 25.23 -8.37
CA HIS A 235 -3.20 25.54 -8.30
C HIS A 235 -3.50 26.92 -7.72
N TYR A 236 -2.50 27.72 -7.38
CA TYR A 236 -2.57 29.14 -7.03
C TYR A 236 -1.80 29.97 -8.06
#